data_20982f77e0f79a65ea4d9839d16cc92d
#
_entry.id   20982f77e0f79a65ea4d9839d16cc92d
#
_cell.length_a   1.000
_cell.length_b   1.000
_cell.length_c   1.000
_cell.angle_alpha   90.00
_cell.angle_beta   90.00
_cell.angle_gamma   90.00
#
_symmetry.space_group_name_H-M   'P 1'
#
loop_
_entity.id
_entity.type
_entity.pdbx_description
1 polymer ?
#
loop_
_entity_poly.entity_id
_entity_poly.type
_entity_poly.pdbx_seq_one_letter_code
_entity_poly.pdbx_strand_id
1 'polypeptide(L)'
;MVTQATLHRLVSLSGVALFSIGLSGPCMAQVDIFTQYQETGNSNTPAAIGKLFTNSGTCSASVVSGNNIIVTAAHCCWNRSTNNWIGGWSFVPAYNNGSAPYGTFTWAGARVLNSWINNGDVASDVCLISLQNDKAGHGVTYYTGWLGRSWNYGSALNQHALGYPGNIGGGNTLQLCTSESFSPSAGCGGASILNTGCSMTFGSSGGPWIRDYRTGNHVNSVVHGYDSSACTGAFGKTFNGARFTTNNIVTLCNAQGC
;
A
#
# COMPACT_ATOMS: atom_id res chain seq x y z
N MET A 1 66.44 69.91 -34.46
CA MET A 1 66.10 68.60 -34.99
C MET A 1 65.13 67.99 -34.02
N VAL A 2 63.85 67.85 -34.40
CA VAL A 2 62.79 67.44 -33.56
C VAL A 2 62.48 66.00 -33.93
N THR A 3 62.56 65.09 -32.97
CA THR A 3 62.16 63.64 -33.13
C THR A 3 60.77 63.43 -32.58
N GLN A 4 59.88 63.06 -33.45
CA GLN A 4 58.51 62.70 -33.11
C GLN A 4 58.46 61.28 -32.54
N ALA A 5 57.83 61.07 -31.34
CA ALA A 5 57.56 59.83 -30.79
C ALA A 5 56.13 59.39 -31.20
N THR A 6 56.02 58.25 -31.86
CA THR A 6 54.78 57.68 -32.32
C THR A 6 54.19 56.86 -31.19
N LEU A 7 53.00 57.22 -30.75
CA LEU A 7 52.25 56.52 -29.71
C LEU A 7 51.43 55.35 -30.34
N HIS A 8 51.85 54.11 -30.11
CA HIS A 8 51.01 52.92 -30.47
C HIS A 8 49.94 52.70 -29.44
N ARG A 9 48.70 52.91 -29.84
CA ARG A 9 47.54 52.47 -29.05
C ARG A 9 47.42 50.95 -29.18
N LEU A 10 47.59 50.30 -28.07
CA LEU A 10 47.14 48.88 -27.87
C LEU A 10 45.63 48.86 -27.75
N VAL A 11 44.97 48.30 -28.75
CA VAL A 11 43.55 47.96 -28.68
C VAL A 11 43.46 46.66 -27.90
N SER A 12 43.00 46.71 -26.64
CA SER A 12 42.67 45.54 -25.88
C SER A 12 41.31 44.96 -26.38
N LEU A 13 41.37 43.85 -27.05
CA LEU A 13 40.18 43.04 -27.32
C LEU A 13 39.69 42.49 -26.00
N SER A 14 38.65 43.12 -25.47
CA SER A 14 37.86 42.53 -24.36
C SER A 14 37.13 41.28 -24.88
N GLY A 15 37.64 40.10 -24.55
CA GLY A 15 36.97 38.83 -24.80
C GLY A 15 35.67 38.83 -24.01
N VAL A 16 34.56 38.90 -24.71
CA VAL A 16 33.25 38.60 -24.15
C VAL A 16 33.23 37.09 -23.85
N ALA A 17 33.44 36.74 -22.60
CA ALA A 17 33.15 35.38 -22.13
C ALA A 17 31.64 35.14 -22.28
N LEU A 18 31.24 34.38 -23.27
CA LEU A 18 29.91 33.78 -23.37
C LEU A 18 29.76 32.82 -22.18
N PHE A 19 29.22 33.32 -21.09
CA PHE A 19 28.64 32.44 -20.07
C PHE A 19 27.47 31.73 -20.74
N SER A 20 27.69 30.48 -21.17
CA SER A 20 26.60 29.54 -21.40
C SER A 20 25.90 29.35 -20.07
N ILE A 21 24.83 30.10 -19.84
CA ILE A 21 23.84 29.75 -18.80
C ILE A 21 23.26 28.42 -19.28
N GLY A 22 23.84 27.34 -18.80
CA GLY A 22 23.18 26.06 -18.85
C GLY A 22 21.85 26.28 -18.16
N LEU A 23 20.77 26.30 -18.92
CA LEU A 23 19.43 26.05 -18.41
C LEU A 23 19.48 24.64 -17.84
N SER A 24 19.98 24.52 -16.59
CA SER A 24 19.53 23.40 -15.75
C SER A 24 18.03 23.56 -15.72
N GLY A 25 17.33 22.75 -16.52
CA GLY A 25 15.89 22.57 -16.37
C GLY A 25 15.62 22.42 -14.88
N PRO A 26 14.48 22.86 -14.37
CA PRO A 26 14.17 22.66 -12.98
C PRO A 26 14.44 21.18 -12.72
N CYS A 27 15.43 20.89 -11.86
CA CYS A 27 15.48 19.63 -11.18
C CYS A 27 14.10 19.54 -10.51
N MET A 28 13.16 18.87 -11.17
CA MET A 28 11.94 18.45 -10.53
C MET A 28 12.47 17.63 -9.36
N ALA A 29 12.65 18.27 -8.22
CA ALA A 29 12.78 17.57 -6.97
C ALA A 29 11.64 16.57 -7.06
N GLN A 30 11.95 15.29 -7.07
CA GLN A 30 10.96 14.25 -6.99
C GLN A 30 10.19 14.59 -5.72
N VAL A 31 9.02 15.20 -5.90
CA VAL A 31 8.17 15.55 -4.77
C VAL A 31 7.86 14.20 -4.16
N ASP A 32 8.30 13.98 -2.93
CA ASP A 32 7.86 12.83 -2.18
C ASP A 32 6.34 12.94 -2.12
N ILE A 33 5.68 12.16 -3.00
CA ILE A 33 4.21 12.17 -3.14
C ILE A 33 3.55 11.47 -1.96
N PHE A 34 4.31 11.03 -0.97
CA PHE A 34 3.81 10.36 0.21
C PHE A 34 4.65 10.69 1.45
N THR A 35 4.02 10.59 2.60
CA THR A 35 4.70 10.55 3.90
C THR A 35 4.65 9.13 4.45
N GLN A 36 5.79 8.64 4.91
CA GLN A 36 5.89 7.33 5.53
C GLN A 36 6.49 7.45 6.92
N TYR A 37 5.89 6.76 7.90
CA TYR A 37 6.39 6.66 9.27
C TYR A 37 5.96 5.35 9.93
N GLN A 38 6.65 4.99 11.00
CA GLN A 38 6.27 3.85 11.82
C GLN A 38 5.08 4.20 12.70
N GLU A 39 4.05 3.36 12.66
CA GLU A 39 2.98 3.42 13.65
C GLU A 39 3.43 2.74 14.94
N THR A 40 3.49 3.50 16.01
CA THR A 40 4.01 3.05 17.30
C THR A 40 2.92 2.60 18.26
N GLY A 41 1.84 1.99 17.76
CA GLY A 41 0.83 1.36 18.62
C GLY A 41 0.27 2.27 19.73
N ASN A 42 0.10 3.55 19.43
CA ASN A 42 -0.56 4.46 20.36
C ASN A 42 -2.07 4.17 20.40
N SER A 43 -2.78 4.74 21.36
CA SER A 43 -4.23 4.55 21.55
C SER A 43 -5.10 4.88 20.31
N ASN A 44 -4.54 5.49 19.29
CA ASN A 44 -5.23 5.90 18.07
C ASN A 44 -4.94 4.99 16.87
N THR A 45 -4.00 4.03 16.99
CA THR A 45 -3.74 3.05 15.94
C THR A 45 -4.74 1.91 16.08
N PRO A 46 -5.53 1.59 15.04
CA PRO A 46 -6.51 0.51 15.14
C PRO A 46 -5.84 -0.84 15.45
N ALA A 47 -6.15 -1.42 16.60
CA ALA A 47 -5.69 -2.75 16.99
C ALA A 47 -6.16 -3.85 16.02
N ALA A 48 -7.17 -3.55 15.22
CA ALA A 48 -7.71 -4.42 14.17
C ALA A 48 -6.76 -4.64 12.98
N ILE A 49 -5.63 -3.91 12.89
CA ILE A 49 -4.61 -4.11 11.84
C ILE A 49 -3.52 -5.02 12.40
N GLY A 50 -3.11 -6.03 11.65
CA GLY A 50 -2.16 -7.01 12.14
C GLY A 50 -1.31 -7.67 11.04
N LYS A 51 -0.32 -8.43 11.50
CA LYS A 51 0.54 -9.26 10.65
C LYS A 51 -0.12 -10.59 10.40
N LEU A 52 -0.10 -11.04 9.15
CA LEU A 52 -0.61 -12.33 8.72
C LEU A 52 0.56 -13.24 8.37
N PHE A 53 0.76 -14.29 9.11
CA PHE A 53 1.71 -15.34 8.81
C PHE A 53 1.05 -16.38 7.91
N THR A 54 1.80 -16.93 6.95
CA THR A 54 1.32 -17.93 5.99
C THR A 54 2.39 -18.99 5.75
N ASN A 55 2.05 -20.10 5.10
CA ASN A 55 3.04 -21.11 4.70
C ASN A 55 4.06 -20.61 3.65
N SER A 56 3.79 -19.48 3.00
CA SER A 56 4.64 -18.90 1.96
C SER A 56 5.38 -17.62 2.40
N GLY A 57 5.26 -17.22 3.67
CA GLY A 57 5.87 -15.99 4.18
C GLY A 57 4.88 -15.16 5.00
N THR A 58 4.98 -13.83 4.91
CA THR A 58 4.15 -12.93 5.68
C THR A 58 3.41 -11.93 4.79
N CYS A 59 2.22 -11.57 5.24
CA CYS A 59 1.38 -10.52 4.68
C CYS A 59 0.87 -9.60 5.81
N SER A 60 0.08 -8.64 5.46
CA SER A 60 -0.68 -7.79 6.36
C SER A 60 -2.18 -8.04 6.19
N ALA A 61 -2.96 -7.81 7.22
CA ALA A 61 -4.41 -7.94 7.16
C ALA A 61 -5.08 -6.99 8.15
N SER A 62 -6.40 -6.84 8.03
CA SER A 62 -7.20 -6.10 9.01
C SER A 62 -8.55 -6.76 9.26
N VAL A 63 -9.03 -6.68 10.50
CA VAL A 63 -10.37 -7.12 10.88
C VAL A 63 -11.39 -6.15 10.31
N VAL A 64 -12.36 -6.64 9.54
CA VAL A 64 -13.34 -5.82 8.81
C VAL A 64 -14.79 -6.19 9.06
N SER A 65 -15.05 -7.08 9.99
CA SER A 65 -16.41 -7.51 10.35
C SER A 65 -16.48 -7.95 11.80
N GLY A 66 -17.62 -7.70 12.45
CA GLY A 66 -17.94 -8.21 13.77
C GLY A 66 -17.96 -9.74 13.88
N ASN A 67 -17.93 -10.46 12.74
CA ASN A 67 -17.97 -11.93 12.65
C ASN A 67 -16.57 -12.57 12.56
N ASN A 68 -15.53 -11.95 13.13
CA ASN A 68 -14.14 -12.45 13.13
C ASN A 68 -13.55 -12.66 11.71
N ILE A 69 -13.87 -11.75 10.81
CA ILE A 69 -13.40 -11.83 9.43
C ILE A 69 -12.33 -10.77 9.21
N ILE A 70 -11.19 -11.20 8.68
CA ILE A 70 -10.12 -10.31 8.21
C ILE A 70 -10.13 -10.20 6.70
N VAL A 71 -9.69 -9.04 6.17
CA VAL A 71 -9.38 -8.84 4.77
C VAL A 71 -7.87 -8.79 4.56
N THR A 72 -7.42 -9.41 3.47
CA THR A 72 -6.04 -9.38 2.98
C THR A 72 -6.06 -9.46 1.45
N ALA A 73 -4.90 -9.52 0.79
CA ALA A 73 -4.82 -9.75 -0.64
C ALA A 73 -5.08 -11.21 -1.02
N ALA A 74 -5.65 -11.45 -2.19
CA ALA A 74 -5.90 -12.82 -2.66
C ALA A 74 -4.59 -13.59 -2.91
N HIS A 75 -3.51 -12.91 -3.32
CA HIS A 75 -2.20 -13.54 -3.48
C HIS A 75 -1.55 -13.97 -2.14
N CYS A 76 -2.07 -13.53 -0.99
CA CYS A 76 -1.73 -14.05 0.34
C CYS A 76 -2.51 -15.32 0.69
N CYS A 77 -3.55 -15.64 -0.07
CA CYS A 77 -4.43 -16.77 0.17
C CYS A 77 -4.29 -17.88 -0.87
N TRP A 78 -4.18 -17.52 -2.14
CA TRP A 78 -4.18 -18.43 -3.27
C TRP A 78 -2.93 -18.32 -4.11
N ASN A 79 -2.19 -19.41 -4.21
CA ASN A 79 -1.02 -19.52 -5.10
C ASN A 79 -1.48 -19.94 -6.49
N ARG A 80 -1.44 -18.98 -7.44
CA ARG A 80 -1.84 -19.22 -8.82
C ARG A 80 -0.90 -20.16 -9.57
N SER A 81 0.39 -20.21 -9.21
CA SER A 81 1.36 -21.08 -9.87
C SER A 81 1.11 -22.56 -9.55
N THR A 82 0.65 -22.85 -8.35
CA THR A 82 0.32 -24.22 -7.91
C THR A 82 -1.17 -24.52 -7.97
N ASN A 83 -1.98 -23.50 -8.29
CA ASN A 83 -3.45 -23.55 -8.31
C ASN A 83 -4.03 -24.11 -7.01
N ASN A 84 -3.53 -23.62 -5.86
CA ASN A 84 -3.92 -24.13 -4.55
C ASN A 84 -3.91 -23.04 -3.47
N TRP A 85 -4.59 -23.31 -2.37
CA TRP A 85 -4.54 -22.49 -1.18
C TRP A 85 -3.12 -22.48 -0.58
N ILE A 86 -2.65 -21.28 -0.16
CA ILE A 86 -1.37 -21.15 0.57
C ILE A 86 -1.50 -21.77 1.96
N GLY A 87 -2.57 -21.47 2.69
CA GLY A 87 -2.84 -22.02 4.01
C GLY A 87 -1.89 -21.56 5.11
N GLY A 88 -2.02 -22.20 6.28
CA GLY A 88 -1.18 -21.91 7.44
C GLY A 88 -1.40 -20.53 8.03
N TRP A 89 -2.52 -19.87 7.73
CA TRP A 89 -2.75 -18.51 8.17
C TRP A 89 -2.89 -18.42 9.68
N SER A 90 -2.09 -17.55 10.28
CA SER A 90 -2.27 -17.08 11.64
C SER A 90 -2.14 -15.56 11.69
N PHE A 91 -3.15 -14.92 12.23
CA PHE A 91 -3.28 -13.47 12.30
C PHE A 91 -2.91 -12.98 13.70
N VAL A 92 -2.02 -11.99 13.76
CA VAL A 92 -1.60 -11.36 15.02
C VAL A 92 -1.96 -9.88 14.97
N PRO A 93 -3.10 -9.47 15.55
CA PRO A 93 -3.52 -8.09 15.59
C PRO A 93 -2.54 -7.25 16.42
N ALA A 94 -2.30 -6.02 15.99
CA ALA A 94 -1.36 -5.08 16.61
C ALA A 94 0.05 -5.68 16.87
N TYR A 95 0.50 -6.60 15.99
CA TYR A 95 1.83 -7.20 16.11
C TYR A 95 2.92 -6.13 16.21
N ASN A 96 3.86 -6.32 17.13
CA ASN A 96 4.99 -5.42 17.27
C ASN A 96 6.23 -6.15 17.79
N ASN A 97 7.27 -6.29 16.97
CA ASN A 97 8.57 -6.87 17.32
C ASN A 97 8.46 -8.21 18.10
N GLY A 98 7.62 -9.13 17.63
CA GLY A 98 7.40 -10.43 18.28
C GLY A 98 6.30 -10.41 19.34
N SER A 99 5.82 -9.23 19.76
CA SER A 99 4.70 -9.12 20.69
C SER A 99 3.38 -9.39 19.99
N ALA A 100 2.52 -10.19 20.63
CA ALA A 100 1.16 -10.49 20.24
C ALA A 100 0.20 -10.04 21.35
N PRO A 101 -0.06 -8.72 21.48
CA PRO A 101 -0.76 -8.16 22.65
C PRO A 101 -2.17 -8.68 22.83
N TYR A 102 -2.81 -9.12 21.74
CA TYR A 102 -4.16 -9.68 21.73
C TYR A 102 -4.18 -11.17 21.35
N GLY A 103 -3.01 -11.83 21.39
CA GLY A 103 -2.88 -13.24 21.01
C GLY A 103 -2.75 -13.44 19.50
N THR A 104 -2.86 -14.70 19.10
CA THR A 104 -2.77 -15.19 17.73
C THR A 104 -4.02 -15.95 17.36
N PHE A 105 -4.62 -15.61 16.23
CA PHE A 105 -5.86 -16.21 15.75
C PHE A 105 -5.60 -17.06 14.50
N THR A 106 -6.03 -18.31 14.52
CA THR A 106 -5.93 -19.21 13.37
C THR A 106 -7.16 -19.11 12.48
N TRP A 107 -7.03 -19.55 11.24
CA TRP A 107 -8.10 -19.50 10.25
C TRP A 107 -9.14 -20.61 10.44
N ALA A 108 -10.38 -20.33 10.05
CA ALA A 108 -11.48 -21.28 9.95
C ALA A 108 -11.91 -21.52 8.50
N GLY A 109 -11.78 -20.53 7.64
CA GLY A 109 -12.12 -20.61 6.22
C GLY A 109 -11.65 -19.37 5.46
N ALA A 110 -11.54 -19.46 4.13
CA ALA A 110 -11.14 -18.35 3.30
C ALA A 110 -11.91 -18.31 1.97
N ARG A 111 -12.02 -17.12 1.38
CA ARG A 111 -12.61 -16.91 0.06
C ARG A 111 -11.79 -15.93 -0.76
N VAL A 112 -11.66 -16.27 -2.04
CA VAL A 112 -11.12 -15.40 -3.10
C VAL A 112 -12.07 -15.42 -4.31
N LEU A 113 -11.95 -14.46 -5.19
CA LEU A 113 -12.76 -14.39 -6.41
C LEU A 113 -12.21 -15.31 -7.51
N ASN A 114 -13.09 -15.88 -8.31
CA ASN A 114 -12.70 -16.71 -9.46
C ASN A 114 -11.88 -15.92 -10.49
N SER A 115 -12.12 -14.61 -10.63
CA SER A 115 -11.33 -13.73 -11.52
C SER A 115 -9.87 -13.63 -11.08
N TRP A 116 -9.59 -13.68 -9.78
CA TRP A 116 -8.22 -13.82 -9.28
C TRP A 116 -7.64 -15.20 -9.62
N ILE A 117 -8.35 -16.27 -9.28
CA ILE A 117 -7.91 -17.65 -9.51
C ILE A 117 -7.55 -17.87 -10.98
N ASN A 118 -8.49 -17.56 -11.87
CA ASN A 118 -8.38 -17.90 -13.29
C ASN A 118 -7.49 -16.93 -14.08
N ASN A 119 -7.59 -15.63 -13.78
CA ASN A 119 -7.01 -14.59 -14.63
C ASN A 119 -5.88 -13.81 -13.95
N GLY A 120 -5.76 -13.85 -12.60
CA GLY A 120 -4.86 -12.98 -11.85
C GLY A 120 -5.24 -11.50 -11.96
N ASP A 121 -6.53 -11.24 -12.07
CA ASP A 121 -7.06 -9.89 -12.16
C ASP A 121 -6.78 -9.11 -10.87
N VAL A 122 -5.92 -8.09 -10.95
CA VAL A 122 -5.50 -7.28 -9.80
C VAL A 122 -6.69 -6.59 -9.11
N ALA A 123 -7.74 -6.23 -9.85
CA ALA A 123 -8.97 -5.69 -9.28
C ALA A 123 -9.71 -6.70 -8.37
N SER A 124 -9.34 -7.97 -8.48
CA SER A 124 -9.90 -9.08 -7.69
C SER A 124 -8.90 -9.64 -6.67
N ASP A 125 -7.76 -8.98 -6.46
CA ASP A 125 -6.76 -9.39 -5.47
C ASP A 125 -7.21 -9.06 -4.04
N VAL A 126 -8.34 -9.63 -3.66
CA VAL A 126 -8.96 -9.48 -2.33
C VAL A 126 -9.30 -10.87 -1.80
N CYS A 127 -8.93 -11.14 -0.54
CA CYS A 127 -9.25 -12.35 0.18
C CYS A 127 -9.92 -12.02 1.52
N LEU A 128 -10.94 -12.76 1.88
CA LEU A 128 -11.51 -12.77 3.22
C LEU A 128 -11.15 -14.08 3.92
N ILE A 129 -10.70 -13.97 5.17
CA ILE A 129 -10.42 -15.13 6.02
C ILE A 129 -11.26 -15.02 7.29
N SER A 130 -12.08 -16.04 7.58
CA SER A 130 -12.70 -16.20 8.87
C SER A 130 -11.70 -16.79 9.86
N LEU A 131 -11.66 -16.24 11.06
CA LEU A 131 -10.78 -16.67 12.12
C LEU A 131 -11.54 -17.50 13.15
N GLN A 132 -10.84 -18.45 13.76
CA GLN A 132 -11.33 -19.21 14.90
C GLN A 132 -11.35 -18.33 16.16
N ASN A 133 -12.21 -18.67 17.11
CA ASN A 133 -12.10 -18.11 18.44
C ASN A 133 -10.83 -18.62 19.15
N ASP A 134 -10.38 -17.86 20.11
CA ASP A 134 -9.32 -18.28 21.02
C ASP A 134 -9.79 -19.39 21.98
N LYS A 135 -8.89 -19.86 22.87
CA LYS A 135 -9.20 -20.89 23.86
C LYS A 135 -10.25 -20.47 24.90
N ALA A 136 -10.46 -19.17 25.08
CA ALA A 136 -11.48 -18.62 25.96
C ALA A 136 -12.86 -18.49 25.27
N GLY A 137 -12.94 -18.83 23.97
CA GLY A 137 -14.15 -18.73 23.18
C GLY A 137 -14.38 -17.35 22.57
N HIS A 138 -13.42 -16.43 22.69
CA HIS A 138 -13.53 -15.08 22.17
C HIS A 138 -12.95 -14.98 20.76
N GLY A 139 -13.64 -14.29 19.88
CA GLY A 139 -13.11 -13.92 18.57
C GLY A 139 -12.17 -12.71 18.61
N VAL A 140 -11.41 -12.50 17.53
CA VAL A 140 -10.51 -11.35 17.43
C VAL A 140 -11.22 -10.02 17.67
N THR A 141 -12.45 -9.89 17.23
CA THR A 141 -13.28 -8.67 17.38
C THR A 141 -13.61 -8.30 18.81
N TYR A 142 -13.59 -9.27 19.72
CA TYR A 142 -13.74 -9.01 21.16
C TYR A 142 -12.61 -8.12 21.71
N TYR A 143 -11.39 -8.32 21.18
CA TYR A 143 -10.20 -7.61 21.64
C TYR A 143 -9.92 -6.32 20.87
N THR A 144 -10.20 -6.33 19.56
CA THR A 144 -9.72 -5.27 18.66
C THR A 144 -10.83 -4.40 18.06
N GLY A 145 -12.09 -4.83 18.18
CA GLY A 145 -13.14 -4.31 17.31
C GLY A 145 -12.84 -4.63 15.85
N TRP A 146 -13.38 -3.86 14.94
CA TRP A 146 -13.16 -4.00 13.49
C TRP A 146 -13.19 -2.65 12.79
N LEU A 147 -12.56 -2.58 11.60
CA LEU A 147 -12.62 -1.44 10.71
C LEU A 147 -13.90 -1.48 9.87
N GLY A 148 -14.43 -0.32 9.52
CA GLY A 148 -15.47 -0.22 8.53
C GLY A 148 -14.96 -0.64 7.15
N ARG A 149 -15.90 -0.93 6.23
CA ARG A 149 -15.62 -1.13 4.80
C ARG A 149 -16.32 -0.06 3.99
N SER A 150 -15.65 0.44 2.96
CA SER A 150 -16.27 1.33 1.98
C SER A 150 -15.92 0.87 0.57
N TRP A 151 -16.85 1.02 -0.35
CA TRP A 151 -16.71 0.55 -1.73
C TRP A 151 -17.35 1.52 -2.70
N ASN A 152 -17.00 1.40 -3.98
CA ASN A 152 -17.47 2.25 -5.08
C ASN A 152 -17.13 3.75 -4.94
N TYR A 153 -16.18 4.11 -4.07
CA TYR A 153 -15.67 5.47 -3.98
C TYR A 153 -14.79 5.82 -5.18
N GLY A 154 -14.62 7.11 -5.47
CA GLY A 154 -13.69 7.58 -6.51
C GLY A 154 -12.25 7.19 -6.24
N SER A 155 -11.37 7.43 -7.21
CA SER A 155 -9.95 7.13 -7.09
C SER A 155 -9.11 8.23 -6.43
N ALA A 156 -9.54 9.48 -6.52
CA ALA A 156 -8.85 10.62 -5.91
C ALA A 156 -9.29 10.79 -4.45
N LEU A 157 -8.60 10.11 -3.54
CA LEU A 157 -8.86 10.11 -2.11
C LEU A 157 -7.56 10.15 -1.33
N ASN A 158 -7.53 10.85 -0.20
CA ASN A 158 -6.45 10.73 0.75
C ASN A 158 -6.46 9.32 1.36
N GLN A 159 -5.40 8.57 1.13
CA GLN A 159 -5.24 7.20 1.59
C GLN A 159 -4.18 7.10 2.68
N HIS A 160 -4.46 6.22 3.62
CA HIS A 160 -3.52 5.78 4.64
C HIS A 160 -3.32 4.27 4.45
N ALA A 161 -2.24 3.90 3.78
CA ALA A 161 -1.88 2.50 3.55
C ALA A 161 -1.03 2.00 4.73
N LEU A 162 -1.48 0.93 5.39
CA LEU A 162 -0.78 0.36 6.53
C LEU A 162 -0.34 -1.08 6.27
N GLY A 163 0.78 -1.48 6.84
CA GLY A 163 1.29 -2.85 6.68
C GLY A 163 2.60 -3.12 7.40
N TYR A 164 3.09 -4.34 7.24
CA TYR A 164 4.33 -4.85 7.85
C TYR A 164 5.39 -5.14 6.78
N PRO A 165 5.99 -4.10 6.16
CA PRO A 165 6.90 -4.29 5.03
C PRO A 165 8.27 -4.79 5.47
N GLY A 166 8.82 -5.76 4.73
CA GLY A 166 10.13 -6.35 5.04
C GLY A 166 11.31 -5.40 4.87
N ASN A 167 11.19 -4.40 4.00
CA ASN A 167 12.25 -3.42 3.77
C ASN A 167 12.37 -2.36 4.89
N ILE A 168 11.38 -2.28 5.78
CA ILE A 168 11.37 -1.32 6.88
C ILE A 168 11.09 -2.09 8.17
N GLY A 169 11.99 -1.98 9.16
CA GLY A 169 11.87 -2.72 10.40
C GLY A 169 11.82 -4.25 10.26
N GLY A 170 12.26 -4.78 9.11
CA GLY A 170 12.25 -6.24 8.83
C GLY A 170 10.83 -6.85 8.86
N GLY A 171 9.80 -6.07 8.60
CA GLY A 171 8.41 -6.51 8.70
C GLY A 171 7.93 -6.74 10.12
N ASN A 172 8.61 -6.21 11.13
CA ASN A 172 8.29 -6.44 12.54
C ASN A 172 7.52 -5.28 13.20
N THR A 173 7.38 -4.16 12.49
CA THR A 173 6.64 -2.99 12.96
C THR A 173 5.64 -2.53 11.92
N LEU A 174 4.49 -2.05 12.39
CA LEU A 174 3.47 -1.47 11.51
C LEU A 174 3.99 -0.15 10.92
N GLN A 175 3.88 -0.02 9.62
CA GLN A 175 4.24 1.19 8.87
C GLN A 175 2.98 1.81 8.27
N LEU A 176 3.00 3.11 8.12
CA LEU A 176 1.95 3.90 7.50
C LEU A 176 2.54 4.76 6.38
N CYS A 177 1.94 4.71 5.20
CA CYS A 177 2.12 5.70 4.14
C CYS A 177 0.85 6.53 3.99
N THR A 178 0.99 7.83 3.80
CA THR A 178 -0.15 8.70 3.50
C THR A 178 0.11 9.46 2.20
N SER A 179 -0.87 9.39 1.28
CA SER A 179 -0.80 10.04 -0.03
C SER A 179 -2.20 10.09 -0.64
N GLU A 180 -2.40 10.99 -1.59
CA GLU A 180 -3.58 10.93 -2.45
C GLU A 180 -3.46 9.73 -3.40
N SER A 181 -4.59 9.03 -3.62
CA SER A 181 -4.66 7.94 -4.59
C SER A 181 -5.20 8.41 -5.95
N PHE A 182 -4.89 7.65 -6.98
CA PHE A 182 -5.35 7.86 -8.36
C PHE A 182 -5.56 6.52 -9.07
N SER A 183 -6.20 6.52 -10.23
CA SER A 183 -6.30 5.32 -11.07
C SER A 183 -5.14 5.25 -12.07
N PRO A 184 -4.57 4.07 -12.32
CA PRO A 184 -3.59 3.89 -13.40
C PRO A 184 -4.26 4.03 -14.78
N SER A 185 -3.47 3.90 -15.84
CA SER A 185 -3.97 3.85 -17.21
C SER A 185 -4.94 2.69 -17.42
N ALA A 186 -5.85 2.81 -18.42
CA ALA A 186 -6.88 1.78 -18.69
C ALA A 186 -6.28 0.40 -18.95
N GLY A 187 -5.12 0.33 -19.65
CA GLY A 187 -4.41 -0.93 -19.90
C GLY A 187 -3.82 -1.61 -18.66
N CYS A 188 -3.79 -0.91 -17.53
CA CYS A 188 -3.28 -1.40 -16.24
C CYS A 188 -4.39 -1.53 -15.18
N GLY A 189 -5.63 -1.73 -15.61
CA GLY A 189 -6.78 -1.90 -14.70
C GLY A 189 -7.63 -0.64 -14.51
N GLY A 190 -7.15 0.54 -14.87
CA GLY A 190 -7.92 1.79 -14.86
C GLY A 190 -8.61 2.05 -13.54
N ALA A 191 -9.91 2.37 -13.58
CA ALA A 191 -10.69 2.73 -12.40
C ALA A 191 -10.92 1.59 -11.39
N SER A 192 -10.54 0.35 -11.71
CA SER A 192 -10.66 -0.80 -10.80
C SER A 192 -9.47 -0.96 -9.87
N ILE A 193 -8.39 -0.22 -10.12
CA ILE A 193 -7.16 -0.22 -9.35
C ILE A 193 -6.95 1.16 -8.73
N LEU A 194 -6.38 1.21 -7.55
CA LEU A 194 -5.89 2.43 -6.93
C LEU A 194 -4.37 2.40 -6.87
N ASN A 195 -3.75 3.54 -7.16
CA ASN A 195 -2.33 3.77 -7.00
C ASN A 195 -2.10 4.89 -5.99
N THR A 196 -1.01 4.81 -5.24
CA THR A 196 -0.60 5.84 -4.28
C THR A 196 0.92 5.83 -4.11
N GLY A 197 1.48 6.92 -3.60
CA GLY A 197 2.88 6.97 -3.22
C GLY A 197 3.13 6.16 -1.95
N CYS A 198 4.05 5.20 -2.03
CA CYS A 198 4.50 4.43 -0.87
C CYS A 198 5.73 3.61 -1.23
N SER A 199 6.64 3.39 -0.29
CA SER A 199 7.85 2.58 -0.49
C SER A 199 7.84 1.24 0.27
N MET A 200 6.72 0.86 0.88
CA MET A 200 6.58 -0.46 1.53
C MET A 200 6.71 -1.58 0.51
N THR A 201 7.39 -2.68 0.87
CA THR A 201 7.62 -3.83 -0.01
C THR A 201 6.96 -5.11 0.55
N PHE A 202 7.52 -6.27 0.20
CA PHE A 202 7.04 -7.59 0.63
C PHE A 202 6.67 -7.62 2.12
N GLY A 203 5.57 -8.25 2.44
CA GLY A 203 4.99 -8.29 3.78
C GLY A 203 3.88 -7.25 4.00
N SER A 204 3.88 -6.11 3.29
CA SER A 204 2.77 -5.16 3.33
C SER A 204 1.53 -5.62 2.55
N SER A 205 1.67 -6.63 1.69
CA SER A 205 0.59 -7.26 0.91
C SER A 205 -0.65 -7.51 1.76
N GLY A 206 -1.82 -7.10 1.28
CA GLY A 206 -3.09 -7.25 1.99
C GLY A 206 -3.33 -6.23 3.10
N GLY A 207 -2.37 -5.38 3.40
CA GLY A 207 -2.53 -4.29 4.34
C GLY A 207 -3.64 -3.32 3.90
N PRO A 208 -4.43 -2.77 4.84
CA PRO A 208 -5.56 -1.93 4.50
C PRO A 208 -5.13 -0.56 3.97
N TRP A 209 -5.88 -0.04 3.01
CA TRP A 209 -5.89 1.39 2.66
C TRP A 209 -7.15 2.00 3.25
N ILE A 210 -6.94 3.00 4.11
CA ILE A 210 -8.01 3.64 4.89
C ILE A 210 -8.18 5.08 4.42
N ARG A 211 -9.38 5.45 3.96
CA ARG A 211 -9.68 6.79 3.41
C ARG A 211 -9.95 7.85 4.48
N ASP A 212 -10.35 7.48 5.67
CA ASP A 212 -10.72 8.36 6.79
C ASP A 212 -10.08 7.88 8.09
N TYR A 213 -8.76 7.69 8.03
CA TYR A 213 -7.94 7.19 9.11
C TYR A 213 -8.08 8.02 10.38
N ARG A 214 -8.28 7.36 11.52
CA ARG A 214 -8.52 7.93 12.85
C ARG A 214 -9.83 8.69 13.03
N THR A 215 -10.68 8.80 11.99
CA THR A 215 -12.00 9.42 12.10
C THR A 215 -13.13 8.43 11.87
N GLY A 216 -13.06 7.60 10.82
CA GLY A 216 -14.05 6.57 10.50
C GLY A 216 -13.43 5.20 10.29
N ASN A 217 -12.14 5.17 9.91
CA ASN A 217 -11.36 3.95 9.66
C ASN A 217 -12.01 2.97 8.68
N HIS A 218 -12.46 3.48 7.52
CA HIS A 218 -13.04 2.65 6.48
C HIS A 218 -12.00 2.18 5.48
N VAL A 219 -11.80 0.87 5.42
CA VAL A 219 -10.97 0.22 4.41
C VAL A 219 -11.67 0.28 3.05
N ASN A 220 -10.97 0.76 2.03
CA ASN A 220 -11.48 0.84 0.66
C ASN A 220 -10.58 0.21 -0.41
N SER A 221 -9.45 -0.35 0.01
CA SER A 221 -8.51 -1.13 -0.80
C SER A 221 -7.61 -1.97 0.10
N VAL A 222 -6.89 -2.91 -0.50
CA VAL A 222 -5.78 -3.63 0.13
C VAL A 222 -4.55 -3.61 -0.77
N VAL A 223 -3.38 -3.67 -0.17
CA VAL A 223 -2.11 -3.68 -0.89
C VAL A 223 -2.01 -4.89 -1.81
N HIS A 224 -1.80 -4.66 -3.12
CA HIS A 224 -1.40 -5.67 -4.09
C HIS A 224 0.13 -5.67 -4.28
N GLY A 225 0.70 -4.58 -4.76
CA GLY A 225 2.10 -4.48 -5.12
C GLY A 225 2.44 -3.12 -5.73
N TYR A 226 3.05 -3.13 -6.91
CA TYR A 226 3.49 -1.92 -7.59
C TYR A 226 3.11 -1.92 -9.07
N ASP A 227 2.76 -0.73 -9.58
CA ASP A 227 2.71 -0.44 -11.00
C ASP A 227 3.96 0.29 -11.47
N SER A 228 4.36 0.02 -12.72
CA SER A 228 5.47 0.69 -13.40
C SER A 228 5.05 2.05 -13.97
N SER A 229 6.03 2.85 -14.39
CA SER A 229 5.78 4.13 -15.10
C SER A 229 4.96 3.97 -16.38
N ALA A 230 4.95 2.79 -17.01
CA ALA A 230 4.06 2.50 -18.15
C ALA A 230 2.58 2.60 -17.76
N CYS A 231 2.23 2.30 -16.51
CA CYS A 231 0.87 2.38 -15.98
C CYS A 231 0.54 3.73 -15.34
N THR A 232 1.52 4.43 -14.81
CA THR A 232 1.36 5.58 -13.92
C THR A 232 1.94 6.89 -14.47
N GLY A 233 2.61 6.83 -15.63
CA GLY A 233 3.16 7.99 -16.32
C GLY A 233 4.21 8.74 -15.47
N ALA A 234 4.00 10.03 -15.28
CA ALA A 234 4.92 10.90 -14.56
C ALA A 234 5.11 10.55 -13.07
N PHE A 235 4.22 9.77 -12.49
CA PHE A 235 4.35 9.32 -11.10
C PHE A 235 5.38 8.20 -10.91
N GLY A 236 5.88 7.60 -12.01
CA GLY A 236 6.86 6.54 -11.95
C GLY A 236 6.32 5.25 -11.31
N LYS A 237 7.14 4.56 -10.53
CA LYS A 237 6.72 3.36 -9.81
C LYS A 237 5.87 3.74 -8.60
N THR A 238 4.62 3.28 -8.57
CA THR A 238 3.68 3.56 -7.48
C THR A 238 3.17 2.27 -6.85
N PHE A 239 2.75 2.39 -5.60
CA PHE A 239 2.11 1.34 -4.84
C PHE A 239 0.66 1.15 -5.32
N ASN A 240 0.20 -0.08 -5.51
CA ASN A 240 -1.13 -0.33 -6.04
C ASN A 240 -1.96 -1.30 -5.19
N GLY A 241 -3.27 -1.23 -5.38
CA GLY A 241 -4.21 -2.09 -4.67
C GLY A 241 -5.55 -2.23 -5.39
N ALA A 242 -6.25 -3.33 -5.12
CA ALA A 242 -7.59 -3.56 -5.60
C ALA A 242 -8.57 -2.56 -4.97
N ARG A 243 -9.17 -1.68 -5.77
CA ARG A 243 -10.23 -0.78 -5.30
C ARG A 243 -11.44 -1.59 -4.87
N PHE A 244 -11.95 -1.33 -3.67
CA PHE A 244 -13.16 -2.02 -3.22
C PHE A 244 -14.38 -1.59 -4.00
N THR A 245 -15.10 -2.58 -4.50
CA THR A 245 -16.30 -2.43 -5.32
C THR A 245 -17.37 -3.44 -4.89
N THR A 246 -18.59 -3.26 -5.43
CA THR A 246 -19.65 -4.27 -5.28
C THR A 246 -19.21 -5.62 -5.81
N ASN A 247 -18.42 -5.65 -6.88
CA ASN A 247 -18.02 -6.90 -7.55
C ASN A 247 -16.89 -7.67 -6.84
N ASN A 248 -16.19 -7.04 -5.90
CA ASN A 248 -15.16 -7.72 -5.11
C ASN A 248 -15.54 -7.82 -3.63
N ILE A 249 -15.33 -6.78 -2.82
CA ILE A 249 -15.50 -6.87 -1.37
C ILE A 249 -16.93 -7.20 -0.94
N VAL A 250 -17.96 -6.63 -1.61
CA VAL A 250 -19.35 -6.91 -1.26
C VAL A 250 -19.72 -8.35 -1.62
N THR A 251 -19.33 -8.82 -2.81
CA THR A 251 -19.53 -10.20 -3.25
C THR A 251 -18.87 -11.20 -2.28
N LEU A 252 -17.62 -10.94 -1.89
CA LEU A 252 -16.92 -11.79 -0.92
C LEU A 252 -17.58 -11.75 0.46
N CYS A 253 -17.97 -10.57 0.94
CA CYS A 253 -18.63 -10.42 2.23
C CYS A 253 -19.98 -11.12 2.30
N ASN A 254 -20.81 -11.02 1.26
CA ASN A 254 -22.08 -11.73 1.20
C ASN A 254 -21.90 -13.25 1.26
N ALA A 255 -20.82 -13.75 0.64
CA ALA A 255 -20.51 -15.17 0.63
C ALA A 255 -19.80 -15.67 1.92
N GLN A 256 -19.07 -14.79 2.62
CA GLN A 256 -18.31 -15.13 3.84
C GLN A 256 -19.09 -14.86 5.12
N GLY A 257 -20.14 -14.01 5.07
CA GLY A 257 -20.95 -13.65 6.22
C GLY A 257 -20.41 -12.47 7.02
N CYS A 258 -19.85 -11.45 6.34
CA CYS A 258 -19.45 -10.24 7.06
C CYS A 258 -20.70 -9.56 7.74
#